data_8f2ad5029695a7876f5883937bcbed25
#
_entry.id   8f2ad5029695a7876f5883937bcbed25
#
_cell.length_a   1.000
_cell.length_b   1.000
_cell.length_c   1.000
_cell.angle_alpha   90.00
_cell.angle_beta   90.00
_cell.angle_gamma   90.00
#
_symmetry.space_group_name_H-M   'P 1'
#
loop_
_entity.id
_entity.type
_entity.pdbx_description
1 polymer ?
#
loop_
_entity_poly.entity_id
_entity_poly.type
_entity_poly.pdbx_seq_one_letter_code
_entity_poly.pdbx_strand_id
1 'polypeptide(L)'
;MSRVTPPPTEFNFAQHLIATNANRGDKVALIDDVGQVTYGQLADQVRRFAGSLKALGLKREERVLLLMQDSSDWVVAFLGSLYAGVVPVAVNTLLTAEDYAYMLANSRAQAALVSGALLPTLQTALGQAKNEVQHVVVSR
;
A
#
# COMPACT_ATOMS: atom_id res chain seq x y z
N MET A 1 -31.53 8.58 14.39
CA MET A 1 -30.31 8.68 13.55
C MET A 1 -29.11 8.57 14.47
N SER A 2 -28.27 7.55 14.31
CA SER A 2 -27.03 7.45 15.10
C SER A 2 -26.08 8.56 14.65
N ARG A 3 -25.62 9.36 15.59
CA ARG A 3 -24.64 10.42 15.34
C ARG A 3 -23.31 9.76 15.01
N VAL A 4 -22.78 9.99 13.82
CA VAL A 4 -21.41 9.55 13.46
C VAL A 4 -20.44 10.29 14.37
N THR A 5 -19.65 9.54 15.13
CA THR A 5 -18.58 10.13 15.96
C THR A 5 -17.41 10.52 15.05
N PRO A 6 -16.98 11.78 15.04
CA PRO A 6 -15.81 12.17 14.26
C PRO A 6 -14.55 11.48 14.79
N PRO A 7 -13.55 11.22 13.92
CA PRO A 7 -12.28 10.67 14.39
C PRO A 7 -11.54 11.67 15.29
N PRO A 8 -10.68 11.20 16.20
CA PRO A 8 -9.82 12.08 16.98
C PRO A 8 -8.85 12.85 16.07
N THR A 9 -8.31 13.97 16.59
CA THR A 9 -7.37 14.82 15.84
C THR A 9 -6.11 14.05 15.43
N GLU A 10 -5.59 13.19 16.31
CA GLU A 10 -4.50 12.28 16.01
C GLU A 10 -5.10 10.91 15.67
N PHE A 11 -5.12 10.57 14.38
CA PHE A 11 -5.76 9.36 13.90
C PHE A 11 -4.94 8.71 12.78
N ASN A 12 -4.70 7.41 12.90
CA ASN A 12 -4.14 6.58 11.84
C ASN A 12 -5.12 5.44 11.54
N PHE A 13 -5.64 5.39 10.32
CA PHE A 13 -6.66 4.43 9.92
C PHE A 13 -6.19 2.98 10.07
N ALA A 14 -4.95 2.66 9.66
CA ALA A 14 -4.43 1.31 9.76
C ALA A 14 -4.27 0.87 11.22
N GLN A 15 -3.79 1.75 12.08
CA GLN A 15 -3.70 1.49 13.51
C GLN A 15 -5.08 1.28 14.14
N HIS A 16 -6.06 2.10 13.76
CA HIS A 16 -7.45 1.98 14.21
C HIS A 16 -8.05 0.62 13.80
N LEU A 17 -7.87 0.21 12.54
CA LEU A 17 -8.36 -1.07 12.03
C LEU A 17 -7.75 -2.24 12.81
N ILE A 18 -6.45 -2.22 13.06
CA ILE A 18 -5.75 -3.25 13.85
C ILE A 18 -6.29 -3.30 15.28
N ALA A 19 -6.41 -2.14 15.94
CA ALA A 19 -6.88 -2.06 17.32
C ALA A 19 -8.34 -2.55 17.47
N THR A 20 -9.21 -2.19 16.54
CA THR A 20 -10.64 -2.60 16.54
C THR A 20 -10.79 -4.12 16.39
N ASN A 21 -9.82 -4.79 15.76
CA ASN A 21 -9.86 -6.24 15.53
C ASN A 21 -8.94 -7.04 16.48
N ALA A 22 -8.33 -6.42 17.49
CA ALA A 22 -7.36 -7.06 18.36
C ALA A 22 -7.91 -8.27 19.16
N ASN A 23 -9.20 -8.25 19.49
CA ASN A 23 -9.87 -9.32 20.24
C ASN A 23 -10.37 -10.48 19.38
N ARG A 24 -10.14 -10.46 18.07
CA ARG A 24 -10.55 -11.51 17.10
C ARG A 24 -9.43 -11.86 16.14
N GLY A 25 -8.21 -11.95 16.66
CA GLY A 25 -7.00 -12.21 15.89
C GLY A 25 -7.03 -13.49 15.06
N ASP A 26 -7.74 -14.52 15.52
CA ASP A 26 -7.85 -15.80 14.81
C ASP A 26 -8.91 -15.81 13.69
N LYS A 27 -9.77 -14.77 13.63
CA LYS A 27 -10.76 -14.66 12.57
C LYS A 27 -10.10 -14.35 11.23
N VAL A 28 -10.53 -15.02 10.16
CA VAL A 28 -10.10 -14.76 8.80
C VAL A 28 -10.50 -13.34 8.40
N ALA A 29 -9.53 -12.55 7.95
CA ALA A 29 -9.69 -11.19 7.46
C ALA A 29 -9.67 -11.12 5.93
N LEU A 30 -8.81 -11.90 5.27
CA LEU A 30 -8.63 -11.91 3.83
C LEU A 30 -8.59 -13.35 3.31
N ILE A 31 -9.10 -13.53 2.11
CA ILE A 31 -9.03 -14.78 1.33
C ILE A 31 -8.62 -14.39 -0.08
N ASP A 32 -7.57 -15.01 -0.61
CA ASP A 32 -7.13 -14.87 -1.99
C ASP A 32 -6.69 -16.23 -2.57
N ASP A 33 -6.12 -16.25 -3.77
CA ASP A 33 -5.69 -17.46 -4.47
C ASP A 33 -4.54 -18.20 -3.75
N VAL A 34 -3.81 -17.51 -2.88
CA VAL A 34 -2.69 -18.09 -2.11
C VAL A 34 -3.17 -18.72 -0.81
N GLY A 35 -4.28 -18.22 -0.23
CA GLY A 35 -4.83 -18.75 0.99
C GLY A 35 -5.63 -17.77 1.83
N GLN A 36 -5.51 -17.89 3.14
CA GLN A 36 -6.24 -17.08 4.11
C GLN A 36 -5.27 -16.34 5.02
N VAL A 37 -5.63 -15.11 5.37
CA VAL A 37 -4.90 -14.28 6.34
C VAL A 37 -5.86 -13.89 7.45
N THR A 38 -5.50 -14.19 8.70
CA THR A 38 -6.29 -13.77 9.87
C THR A 38 -6.02 -12.31 10.24
N TYR A 39 -6.87 -11.71 11.08
CA TYR A 39 -6.65 -10.34 11.58
C TYR A 39 -5.32 -10.20 12.34
N GLY A 40 -4.93 -11.22 13.11
CA GLY A 40 -3.63 -11.21 13.81
C GLY A 40 -2.46 -11.24 12.85
N GLN A 41 -2.52 -12.11 11.83
CA GLN A 41 -1.49 -12.19 10.78
C GLN A 41 -1.43 -10.90 9.97
N LEU A 42 -2.58 -10.33 9.60
CA LEU A 42 -2.64 -9.05 8.88
C LEU A 42 -1.99 -7.92 9.69
N ALA A 43 -2.29 -7.84 10.99
CA ALA A 43 -1.70 -6.83 11.86
C ALA A 43 -0.16 -6.95 11.93
N ASP A 44 0.37 -8.18 11.99
CA ASP A 44 1.81 -8.41 11.99
C ASP A 44 2.45 -8.04 10.65
N GLN A 45 1.86 -8.49 9.54
CA GLN A 45 2.33 -8.17 8.19
C GLN A 45 2.33 -6.65 7.93
N VAL A 46 1.28 -5.94 8.32
CA VAL A 46 1.17 -4.47 8.20
C VAL A 46 2.30 -3.78 8.96
N ARG A 47 2.58 -4.18 10.20
CA ARG A 47 3.66 -3.60 11.00
C ARG A 47 5.04 -3.87 10.40
N ARG A 48 5.29 -5.09 9.93
CA ARG A 48 6.55 -5.45 9.28
C ARG A 48 6.75 -4.67 7.98
N PHE A 49 5.71 -4.56 7.17
CA PHE A 49 5.76 -3.80 5.92
C PHE A 49 6.03 -2.30 6.20
N ALA A 50 5.37 -1.72 7.19
CA ALA A 50 5.65 -0.35 7.63
C ALA A 50 7.11 -0.16 8.07
N GLY A 51 7.66 -1.13 8.81
CA GLY A 51 9.07 -1.16 9.18
C GLY A 51 10.00 -1.20 7.96
N SER A 52 9.65 -2.01 6.94
CA SER A 52 10.41 -2.10 5.70
C SER A 52 10.42 -0.78 4.92
N LEU A 53 9.30 -0.08 4.83
CA LEU A 53 9.24 1.25 4.19
C LEU A 53 10.16 2.26 4.89
N LYS A 54 10.18 2.25 6.22
CA LYS A 54 11.10 3.09 7.01
C LYS A 54 12.56 2.71 6.77
N ALA A 55 12.88 1.42 6.69
CA ALA A 55 14.22 0.93 6.39
C ALA A 55 14.68 1.33 4.98
N LEU A 56 13.78 1.44 4.01
CA LEU A 56 14.03 1.99 2.68
C LEU A 56 14.22 3.51 2.69
N GLY A 57 14.03 4.18 3.82
CA GLY A 57 14.23 5.62 3.97
C GLY A 57 12.99 6.47 3.67
N LEU A 58 11.82 5.87 3.46
CA LEU A 58 10.59 6.64 3.24
C LEU A 58 10.18 7.39 4.50
N LYS A 59 9.80 8.65 4.32
CA LYS A 59 9.41 9.56 5.39
C LYS A 59 7.90 9.76 5.40
N ARG A 60 7.40 10.29 6.51
CA ARG A 60 6.01 10.71 6.63
C ARG A 60 5.61 11.65 5.49
N GLU A 61 4.39 11.48 4.97
CA GLU A 61 3.79 12.25 3.87
C GLU A 61 4.44 12.02 2.49
N GLU A 62 5.51 11.22 2.39
CA GLU A 62 5.97 10.75 1.08
C GLU A 62 4.97 9.76 0.48
N ARG A 63 4.99 9.62 -0.85
CA ARG A 63 4.03 8.79 -1.58
C ARG A 63 4.69 7.52 -2.09
N VAL A 64 3.91 6.45 -2.11
CA VAL A 64 4.23 5.21 -2.81
C VAL A 64 3.13 4.91 -3.81
N LEU A 65 3.49 4.60 -5.04
CA LEU A 65 2.52 4.20 -6.06
C LEU A 65 2.26 2.69 -5.93
N LEU A 66 0.99 2.31 -5.91
CA LEU A 66 0.54 0.91 -5.82
C LEU A 66 -0.06 0.48 -7.15
N LEU A 67 0.75 -0.15 -8.00
CA LEU A 67 0.33 -0.81 -9.23
C LEU A 67 0.27 -2.32 -9.00
N MET A 68 -0.71 -2.73 -8.22
CA MET A 68 -0.82 -4.11 -7.75
C MET A 68 -2.22 -4.68 -8.02
N GLN A 69 -2.25 -5.96 -8.37
CA GLN A 69 -3.49 -6.73 -8.48
C GLN A 69 -4.11 -6.95 -7.10
N ASP A 70 -5.42 -7.14 -7.07
CA ASP A 70 -6.17 -7.42 -5.84
C ASP A 70 -5.65 -8.72 -5.19
N SER A 71 -5.11 -8.59 -3.99
CA SER A 71 -4.49 -9.68 -3.25
C SER A 71 -4.31 -9.28 -1.78
N SER A 72 -3.96 -10.24 -0.93
CA SER A 72 -3.56 -9.96 0.45
C SER A 72 -2.35 -9.03 0.51
N ASP A 73 -1.40 -9.16 -0.43
CA ASP A 73 -0.24 -8.28 -0.53
C ASP A 73 -0.64 -6.83 -0.80
N TRP A 74 -1.67 -6.59 -1.65
CA TRP A 74 -2.19 -5.24 -1.88
C TRP A 74 -2.72 -4.61 -0.60
N VAL A 75 -3.50 -5.37 0.18
CA VAL A 75 -4.06 -4.88 1.45
C VAL A 75 -2.95 -4.56 2.46
N VAL A 76 -1.95 -5.45 2.56
CA VAL A 76 -0.77 -5.24 3.43
C VAL A 76 0.02 -4.00 3.01
N ALA A 77 0.24 -3.83 1.70
CA ALA A 77 0.96 -2.68 1.15
C ALA A 77 0.22 -1.36 1.43
N PHE A 78 -1.10 -1.33 1.21
CA PHE A 78 -1.93 -0.16 1.45
C PHE A 78 -1.97 0.22 2.95
N LEU A 79 -2.34 -0.73 3.79
CA LEU A 79 -2.44 -0.50 5.24
C LEU A 79 -1.07 -0.25 5.88
N GLY A 80 -0.03 -0.95 5.43
CA GLY A 80 1.33 -0.75 5.95
C GLY A 80 1.91 0.61 5.58
N SER A 81 1.60 1.13 4.40
CA SER A 81 1.94 2.50 4.01
C SER A 81 1.27 3.51 4.93
N LEU A 82 -0.06 3.39 5.15
CA LEU A 82 -0.78 4.25 6.09
C LEU A 82 -0.22 4.13 7.51
N TYR A 83 0.09 2.91 7.96
CA TYR A 83 0.67 2.69 9.30
C TYR A 83 2.02 3.40 9.48
N ALA A 84 2.83 3.43 8.42
CA ALA A 84 4.12 4.14 8.40
C ALA A 84 3.98 5.67 8.28
N GLY A 85 2.77 6.19 8.04
CA GLY A 85 2.54 7.60 7.75
C GLY A 85 2.89 8.00 6.31
N VAL A 86 3.05 7.01 5.42
CA VAL A 86 3.29 7.18 3.99
C VAL A 86 1.96 7.16 3.25
N VAL A 87 1.82 7.95 2.20
CA VAL A 87 0.58 8.07 1.42
C VAL A 87 0.57 7.05 0.28
N PRO A 88 -0.27 6.00 0.33
CA PRO A 88 -0.42 5.08 -0.79
C PRO A 88 -1.25 5.71 -1.91
N VAL A 89 -0.71 5.71 -3.12
CA VAL A 89 -1.38 6.13 -4.35
C VAL A 89 -1.80 4.87 -5.11
N ALA A 90 -3.00 4.38 -4.82
CA ALA A 90 -3.56 3.21 -5.48
C ALA A 90 -4.04 3.57 -6.89
N VAL A 91 -3.60 2.82 -7.89
CA VAL A 91 -3.91 3.08 -9.30
C VAL A 91 -4.60 1.89 -9.94
N ASN A 92 -5.42 2.16 -10.95
CA ASN A 92 -6.06 1.12 -11.74
C ASN A 92 -5.00 0.33 -12.52
N THR A 93 -5.12 -1.00 -12.54
CA THR A 93 -4.15 -1.91 -13.18
C THR A 93 -4.34 -2.05 -14.71
N LEU A 94 -5.37 -1.45 -15.27
CA LEU A 94 -5.74 -1.55 -16.70
C LEU A 94 -5.39 -0.29 -17.51
N LEU A 95 -4.58 0.59 -16.95
CA LEU A 95 -4.14 1.82 -17.62
C LEU A 95 -2.89 1.57 -18.49
N THR A 96 -2.52 2.58 -19.27
CA THR A 96 -1.33 2.54 -20.12
C THR A 96 -0.07 2.92 -19.37
N ALA A 97 1.10 2.60 -19.92
CA ALA A 97 2.38 3.04 -19.35
C ALA A 97 2.50 4.58 -19.32
N GLU A 98 1.90 5.29 -20.28
CA GLU A 98 1.86 6.76 -20.31
C GLU A 98 1.06 7.33 -19.14
N ASP A 99 -0.09 6.72 -18.80
CA ASP A 99 -0.89 7.10 -17.63
C ASP A 99 -0.09 6.93 -16.34
N TYR A 100 0.60 5.79 -16.19
CA TYR A 100 1.43 5.55 -15.00
C TYR A 100 2.63 6.48 -14.94
N ALA A 101 3.25 6.82 -16.08
CA ALA A 101 4.33 7.80 -16.13
C ALA A 101 3.87 9.18 -15.63
N TYR A 102 2.67 9.61 -16.06
CA TYR A 102 2.06 10.83 -15.54
C TYR A 102 1.81 10.74 -14.01
N MET A 103 1.23 9.63 -13.54
CA MET A 103 0.92 9.45 -12.11
C MET A 103 2.18 9.42 -11.25
N LEU A 104 3.27 8.78 -11.69
CA LEU A 104 4.56 8.76 -11.02
C LEU A 104 5.14 10.17 -10.89
N ALA A 105 5.14 10.94 -11.97
CA ALA A 105 5.64 12.32 -11.98
C ALA A 105 4.78 13.24 -11.11
N ASN A 106 3.45 13.17 -11.26
CA ASN A 106 2.50 14.03 -10.55
C ASN A 106 2.45 13.76 -9.05
N SER A 107 2.44 12.48 -8.65
CA SER A 107 2.41 12.10 -7.23
C SER A 107 3.74 12.34 -6.52
N ARG A 108 4.85 12.47 -7.25
CA ARG A 108 6.20 12.52 -6.70
C ARG A 108 6.51 11.30 -5.82
N ALA A 109 6.01 10.13 -6.22
CA ALA A 109 6.19 8.89 -5.48
C ALA A 109 7.69 8.54 -5.35
N GLN A 110 8.11 8.20 -4.13
CA GLN A 110 9.49 7.81 -3.83
C GLN A 110 9.71 6.31 -4.01
N ALA A 111 8.64 5.54 -4.03
CA ALA A 111 8.66 4.11 -4.33
C ALA A 111 7.45 3.70 -5.16
N ALA A 112 7.59 2.61 -5.89
CA ALA A 112 6.51 1.93 -6.58
C ALA A 112 6.42 0.47 -6.11
N LEU A 113 5.24 0.04 -5.75
CA LEU A 113 4.92 -1.33 -5.38
C LEU A 113 4.14 -1.93 -6.53
N VAL A 114 4.57 -3.07 -7.07
CA VAL A 114 4.03 -3.61 -8.31
C VAL A 114 3.85 -5.12 -8.22
N SER A 115 2.73 -5.64 -8.74
CA SER A 115 2.61 -7.09 -9.00
C SER A 115 3.51 -7.51 -10.15
N GLY A 116 4.12 -8.70 -10.03
CA GLY A 116 5.08 -9.20 -11.02
C GLY A 116 4.58 -9.13 -12.47
N ALA A 117 3.31 -9.46 -12.70
CA ALA A 117 2.69 -9.38 -14.02
C ALA A 117 2.64 -7.95 -14.62
N LEU A 118 2.67 -6.91 -13.79
CA LEU A 118 2.60 -5.51 -14.20
C LEU A 118 3.97 -4.82 -14.22
N LEU A 119 5.02 -5.52 -13.79
CA LEU A 119 6.38 -4.98 -13.75
C LEU A 119 6.87 -4.46 -15.12
N PRO A 120 6.66 -5.16 -16.27
CA PRO A 120 7.09 -4.63 -17.55
C PRO A 120 6.45 -3.29 -17.90
N THR A 121 5.15 -3.13 -17.61
CA THR A 121 4.43 -1.87 -17.85
C THR A 121 4.95 -0.74 -16.96
N LEU A 122 5.24 -1.03 -15.69
CA LEU A 122 5.86 -0.05 -14.77
C LEU A 122 7.25 0.35 -15.25
N GLN A 123 8.08 -0.59 -15.70
CA GLN A 123 9.41 -0.30 -16.23
C GLN A 123 9.36 0.63 -17.44
N THR A 124 8.40 0.40 -18.34
CA THR A 124 8.14 1.32 -19.49
C THR A 124 7.76 2.71 -18.98
N ALA A 125 6.84 2.80 -18.02
CA ALA A 125 6.40 4.06 -17.44
C ALA A 125 7.54 4.85 -16.77
N LEU A 126 8.40 4.18 -16.03
CA LEU A 126 9.57 4.78 -15.37
C LEU A 126 10.55 5.41 -16.38
N GLY A 127 10.63 4.87 -17.60
CA GLY A 127 11.48 5.39 -18.67
C GLY A 127 10.86 6.54 -19.48
N GLN A 128 9.54 6.75 -19.42
CA GLN A 128 8.83 7.71 -20.27
C GLN A 128 8.79 9.13 -19.73
N ALA A 129 8.87 9.31 -18.41
CA ALA A 129 8.82 10.63 -17.79
C ALA A 129 9.79 10.73 -16.61
N LYS A 130 10.24 11.95 -16.35
CA LYS A 130 11.04 12.25 -15.16
C LYS A 130 10.20 11.99 -13.92
N ASN A 131 10.73 11.17 -13.00
CA ASN A 131 10.09 10.80 -11.75
C ASN A 131 11.09 10.78 -10.60
N GLU A 132 10.61 10.59 -9.37
CA GLU A 132 11.42 10.57 -8.14
C GLU A 132 11.53 9.17 -7.53
N VAL A 133 11.10 8.12 -8.23
CA VAL A 133 11.12 6.74 -7.70
C VAL A 133 12.54 6.26 -7.47
N GLN A 134 12.84 5.88 -6.25
CA GLN A 134 14.12 5.34 -5.82
C GLN A 134 14.07 3.83 -5.57
N HIS A 135 12.89 3.29 -5.30
CA HIS A 135 12.70 1.88 -4.98
C HIS A 135 11.52 1.30 -5.75
N VAL A 136 11.73 0.11 -6.32
CA VAL A 136 10.66 -0.71 -6.88
C VAL A 136 10.58 -1.99 -6.08
N VAL A 137 9.42 -2.27 -5.50
CA VAL A 137 9.16 -3.49 -4.74
C VAL A 137 8.17 -4.34 -5.52
N VAL A 138 8.54 -5.58 -5.78
CA VAL A 138 7.74 -6.51 -6.58
C VAL A 138 7.05 -7.50 -5.65
N SER A 139 5.73 -7.59 -5.76
CA SER A 139 4.89 -8.63 -5.19
C SER A 139 4.72 -9.76 -6.21
N ARG A 140 4.42 -10.94 -5.74
CA ARG A 140 4.12 -12.13 -6.56
C ARG A 140 2.94 -11.93 -7.49
#